data_405fdfc2c1ab6b149e34dec95e3d0024
#
_entry.id   405fdfc2c1ab6b149e34dec95e3d0024
#
_cell.length_a   1.000
_cell.length_b   1.000
_cell.length_c   1.000
_cell.angle_alpha   90.00
_cell.angle_beta   90.00
_cell.angle_gamma   90.00
#
_symmetry.space_group_name_H-M   'P 1'
#
loop_
_entity.id
_entity.type
_entity.pdbx_description
1 polymer ?
#
loop_
_entity_poly.entity_id
_entity_poly.type
_entity_poly.pdbx_seq_one_letter_code
_entity_poly.pdbx_strand_id
1 'polypeptide(L)'
;MPDGRTFAFATEETLLEADLRAEIRHAHACGGAAKCSTCRVRILAGLENCTPRTEAERALSEPLGFSPELRLACQTRSLGDVNFRRLVVDDVDLAITSQLSKKSIGSCGEAKHIAVMFCDIRGFTAFARVRSPYDVMFALNRHFYHIGKIIEANGGYIDKIIGDAVMAIFGLGGQSNAPFRSVKAAMEMLDEVNRLKSSMEVEYGQGFDVGIGIHYGEAVVGMVGPPARESLTAIGDTVNIASRIEAANKEANTKLLISSELYELVKQEVIAGNSICLKLPGTAEARILYEISGIRKLTLARDAE
;
A
#
# COMPACT_ATOMS: atom_id res chain seq x y z
N MET A 1 -16.83 31.74 -9.01
CA MET A 1 -17.60 30.58 -9.49
C MET A 1 -16.78 29.92 -10.56
N PRO A 2 -16.34 28.68 -10.45
CA PRO A 2 -15.46 28.15 -11.47
C PRO A 2 -16.17 27.97 -12.81
N ASP A 3 -17.45 27.56 -12.86
CA ASP A 3 -18.08 27.20 -14.14
C ASP A 3 -19.25 28.10 -14.54
N GLY A 4 -20.03 28.63 -13.59
CA GLY A 4 -21.20 29.49 -13.85
C GLY A 4 -22.24 28.86 -14.78
N ARG A 5 -22.22 27.54 -14.94
CA ARG A 5 -23.10 26.79 -15.85
C ARG A 5 -24.39 26.36 -15.15
N THR A 6 -25.51 26.47 -15.86
CA THR A 6 -26.78 25.93 -15.45
C THR A 6 -27.21 24.90 -16.48
N PHE A 7 -27.64 23.73 -16.03
CA PHE A 7 -28.11 22.65 -16.89
C PHE A 7 -29.20 21.82 -16.18
N ALA A 8 -30.06 21.22 -16.95
CA ALA A 8 -31.03 20.28 -16.43
C ALA A 8 -30.42 18.91 -16.22
N PHE A 9 -30.85 18.20 -15.18
CA PHE A 9 -30.46 16.82 -14.92
C PHE A 9 -31.68 15.95 -14.59
N ALA A 10 -31.54 14.64 -14.79
CA ALA A 10 -32.62 13.69 -14.48
C ALA A 10 -32.57 13.31 -12.98
N THR A 11 -33.73 13.03 -12.41
CA THR A 11 -33.88 12.65 -10.99
C THR A 11 -33.08 11.40 -10.62
N GLU A 12 -32.81 10.51 -11.57
CA GLU A 12 -32.04 9.28 -11.38
C GLU A 12 -30.53 9.49 -11.49
N GLU A 13 -30.08 10.64 -12.01
CA GLU A 13 -28.66 10.95 -12.16
C GLU A 13 -28.04 11.42 -10.84
N THR A 14 -26.80 11.04 -10.60
CA THR A 14 -25.95 11.67 -9.59
C THR A 14 -25.43 13.02 -10.09
N LEU A 15 -25.03 13.91 -9.19
CA LEU A 15 -24.44 15.19 -9.57
C LEU A 15 -23.16 14.99 -10.41
N LEU A 16 -22.42 13.89 -10.19
CA LEU A 16 -21.26 13.55 -11.01
C LEU A 16 -21.65 13.18 -12.44
N GLU A 17 -22.63 12.32 -12.61
CA GLU A 17 -23.13 11.90 -13.94
C GLU A 17 -23.68 13.08 -14.73
N ALA A 18 -24.42 13.96 -14.06
CA ALA A 18 -24.96 15.16 -14.66
C ALA A 18 -23.85 16.14 -15.12
N ASP A 19 -22.81 16.36 -14.30
CA ASP A 19 -21.64 17.16 -14.69
C ASP A 19 -20.94 16.56 -15.92
N LEU A 20 -20.67 15.26 -15.89
CA LEU A 20 -19.99 14.58 -16.99
C LEU A 20 -20.78 14.62 -18.29
N ARG A 21 -22.11 14.45 -18.23
CA ARG A 21 -23.01 14.59 -19.38
C ARG A 21 -23.05 16.03 -19.92
N ALA A 22 -22.94 17.02 -19.03
CA ALA A 22 -22.85 18.44 -19.39
C ALA A 22 -21.44 18.85 -19.85
N GLU A 23 -20.54 17.88 -20.09
CA GLU A 23 -19.13 18.10 -20.47
C GLU A 23 -18.34 18.94 -19.46
N ILE A 24 -18.76 18.91 -18.20
CA ILE A 24 -18.02 19.53 -17.10
C ILE A 24 -17.01 18.52 -16.55
N ARG A 25 -15.73 18.83 -16.64
CA ARG A 25 -14.67 18.00 -16.07
C ARG A 25 -14.83 17.93 -14.56
N HIS A 26 -15.12 16.76 -14.03
CA HIS A 26 -15.28 16.53 -12.60
C HIS A 26 -14.35 15.42 -12.13
N ALA A 27 -13.49 15.73 -11.16
CA ALA A 27 -12.54 14.76 -10.60
C ALA A 27 -13.28 13.60 -9.91
N HIS A 28 -12.95 12.35 -10.26
CA HIS A 28 -13.57 11.15 -9.68
C HIS A 28 -12.61 9.96 -9.73
N ALA A 29 -11.50 10.06 -9.02
CA ALA A 29 -10.37 9.13 -9.08
C ALA A 29 -10.76 7.65 -8.85
N CYS A 30 -11.79 7.35 -8.05
CA CYS A 30 -12.27 5.99 -7.84
C CYS A 30 -13.35 5.54 -8.83
N GLY A 31 -13.61 6.28 -9.90
CA GLY A 31 -14.65 5.96 -10.89
C GLY A 31 -16.10 6.05 -10.35
N GLY A 32 -16.35 6.84 -9.30
CA GLY A 32 -17.69 6.99 -8.71
C GLY A 32 -18.04 5.97 -7.62
N ALA A 33 -17.10 5.14 -7.21
CA ALA A 33 -17.32 4.02 -6.26
C ALA A 33 -17.37 4.45 -4.78
N ALA A 34 -17.43 5.75 -4.45
CA ALA A 34 -17.40 6.31 -3.09
C ALA A 34 -16.18 5.91 -2.25
N LYS A 35 -15.06 5.52 -2.89
CA LYS A 35 -13.80 5.12 -2.24
C LYS A 35 -12.79 6.27 -2.09
N CYS A 36 -13.11 7.45 -2.59
CA CYS A 36 -12.29 8.65 -2.48
C CYS A 36 -13.16 9.90 -2.34
N SER A 37 -12.54 11.02 -1.99
CA SER A 37 -13.22 12.30 -1.85
C SER A 37 -12.94 13.29 -2.99
N THR A 38 -12.38 12.83 -4.13
CA THR A 38 -12.01 13.74 -5.22
C THR A 38 -13.23 14.35 -5.92
N CYS A 39 -14.38 13.66 -5.92
CA CYS A 39 -15.64 14.18 -6.48
C CYS A 39 -16.44 15.05 -5.49
N ARG A 40 -15.82 15.50 -4.39
CA ARG A 40 -16.55 16.29 -3.39
C ARG A 40 -16.99 17.64 -3.93
N VAL A 41 -18.21 17.98 -3.56
CA VAL A 41 -18.84 19.26 -3.88
C VAL A 41 -19.32 19.93 -2.61
N ARG A 42 -19.38 21.25 -2.61
CA ARG A 42 -20.09 22.01 -1.59
C ARG A 42 -21.42 22.47 -2.15
N ILE A 43 -22.51 22.06 -1.52
CA ILE A 43 -23.85 22.56 -1.84
C ILE A 43 -23.97 23.98 -1.31
N LEU A 44 -24.29 24.91 -2.18
CA LEU A 44 -24.42 26.35 -1.87
C LEU A 44 -25.88 26.73 -1.63
N ALA A 45 -26.83 26.05 -2.30
CA ALA A 45 -28.26 26.18 -2.12
C ALA A 45 -28.97 24.91 -2.60
N GLY A 46 -30.14 24.59 -2.06
CA GLY A 46 -30.91 23.41 -2.41
C GLY A 46 -30.44 22.14 -1.74
N LEU A 47 -29.81 22.21 -0.57
CA LEU A 47 -29.39 21.02 0.20
C LEU A 47 -30.60 20.14 0.57
N GLU A 48 -31.72 20.75 0.86
CA GLU A 48 -33.02 20.10 1.14
C GLU A 48 -33.53 19.28 -0.04
N ASN A 49 -33.12 19.60 -1.24
CA ASN A 49 -33.47 18.85 -2.46
C ASN A 49 -32.54 17.66 -2.68
N CYS A 50 -31.40 17.60 -2.00
CA CYS A 50 -30.45 16.52 -2.15
C CYS A 50 -30.91 15.26 -1.41
N THR A 51 -30.69 14.10 -2.00
CA THR A 51 -30.91 12.81 -1.32
C THR A 51 -30.09 12.69 -0.05
N PRO A 52 -30.58 11.96 0.97
CA PRO A 52 -29.77 11.64 2.15
C PRO A 52 -28.44 10.97 1.74
N ARG A 53 -27.43 11.12 2.56
CA ARG A 53 -26.15 10.42 2.34
C ARG A 53 -26.37 8.91 2.26
N THR A 54 -25.82 8.29 1.22
CA THR A 54 -25.76 6.83 1.13
C THR A 54 -24.87 6.26 2.25
N GLU A 55 -24.97 4.96 2.51
CA GLU A 55 -24.10 4.29 3.47
C GLU A 55 -22.62 4.43 3.08
N ALA A 56 -22.31 4.27 1.80
CA ALA A 56 -20.96 4.45 1.26
C ALA A 56 -20.44 5.88 1.42
N GLU A 57 -21.32 6.89 1.22
CA GLU A 57 -20.96 8.28 1.48
C GLU A 57 -20.72 8.56 2.96
N ARG A 58 -21.54 7.99 3.87
CA ARG A 58 -21.35 8.13 5.31
C ARG A 58 -20.03 7.51 5.77
N ALA A 59 -19.75 6.27 5.35
CA ALA A 59 -18.54 5.56 5.71
C ALA A 59 -17.26 6.35 5.39
N LEU A 60 -17.29 7.15 4.30
CA LEU A 60 -16.15 7.99 3.93
C LEU A 60 -16.19 9.38 4.59
N SER A 61 -17.37 10.00 4.69
CA SER A 61 -17.50 11.40 5.09
C SER A 61 -17.43 11.61 6.60
N GLU A 62 -17.90 10.66 7.41
CA GLU A 62 -17.88 10.77 8.88
C GLU A 62 -16.46 10.80 9.46
N PRO A 63 -15.56 9.88 9.11
CA PRO A 63 -14.17 9.94 9.57
C PRO A 63 -13.42 11.21 9.12
N LEU A 64 -13.83 11.79 7.99
CA LEU A 64 -13.24 13.02 7.45
C LEU A 64 -13.89 14.29 7.99
N GLY A 65 -14.91 14.20 8.83
CA GLY A 65 -15.59 15.33 9.44
C GLY A 65 -16.34 16.23 8.43
N PHE A 66 -16.95 15.66 7.39
CA PHE A 66 -17.67 16.43 6.38
C PHE A 66 -18.88 17.13 6.98
N SER A 67 -18.96 18.45 6.80
CA SER A 67 -20.16 19.22 7.11
C SER A 67 -21.38 18.76 6.24
N PRO A 68 -22.62 19.05 6.63
CA PRO A 68 -23.80 18.63 5.87
C PRO A 68 -23.79 19.06 4.40
N GLU A 69 -23.25 20.25 4.10
CA GLU A 69 -23.16 20.81 2.76
C GLU A 69 -22.07 20.17 1.90
N LEU A 70 -21.13 19.45 2.53
CA LEU A 70 -20.04 18.80 1.82
C LEU A 70 -20.46 17.39 1.42
N ARG A 71 -20.65 17.16 0.14
CA ARG A 71 -21.24 15.94 -0.42
C ARG A 71 -20.30 15.27 -1.42
N LEU A 72 -20.47 13.99 -1.62
CA LEU A 72 -19.82 13.26 -2.73
C LEU A 72 -20.75 13.31 -3.96
N ALA A 73 -20.34 13.99 -5.03
CA ALA A 73 -21.14 14.11 -6.24
C ALA A 73 -21.55 12.77 -6.84
N CYS A 74 -20.73 11.73 -6.72
CA CYS A 74 -21.02 10.38 -7.21
C CYS A 74 -22.08 9.64 -6.38
N GLN A 75 -22.48 10.15 -5.22
CA GLN A 75 -23.46 9.54 -4.33
C GLN A 75 -24.69 10.41 -4.13
N THR A 76 -24.64 11.67 -4.56
CA THR A 76 -25.69 12.66 -4.33
C THR A 76 -26.55 12.80 -5.57
N ARG A 77 -27.87 12.62 -5.42
CA ARG A 77 -28.89 12.97 -6.40
C ARG A 77 -29.71 14.17 -5.88
N SER A 78 -30.40 14.83 -6.76
CA SER A 78 -31.31 15.92 -6.34
C SER A 78 -32.66 15.75 -6.95
N LEU A 79 -33.71 16.09 -6.17
CA LEU A 79 -35.12 16.06 -6.56
C LEU A 79 -35.66 17.46 -6.96
N GLY A 80 -34.81 18.46 -6.93
CA GLY A 80 -35.15 19.85 -7.25
C GLY A 80 -33.90 20.67 -7.56
N ASP A 81 -34.02 21.97 -7.67
CA ASP A 81 -32.93 22.86 -7.99
C ASP A 81 -31.82 22.77 -6.90
N VAL A 82 -30.60 22.64 -7.36
CA VAL A 82 -29.43 22.60 -6.51
C VAL A 82 -28.31 23.45 -7.10
N ASN A 83 -27.70 24.26 -6.26
CA ASN A 83 -26.49 25.00 -6.62
C ASN A 83 -25.30 24.44 -5.84
N PHE A 84 -24.26 24.03 -6.55
CA PHE A 84 -23.08 23.44 -5.92
C PHE A 84 -21.79 23.91 -6.58
N ARG A 85 -20.71 23.78 -5.83
CA ARG A 85 -19.35 24.10 -6.26
C ARG A 85 -18.47 22.87 -6.13
N ARG A 86 -17.79 22.50 -7.21
CA ARG A 86 -16.71 21.51 -7.16
C ARG A 86 -15.54 22.03 -6.34
N LEU A 87 -14.90 21.18 -5.57
CA LEU A 87 -13.75 21.56 -4.73
C LEU A 87 -12.40 21.13 -5.31
N VAL A 88 -12.41 20.28 -6.32
CA VAL A 88 -11.23 19.86 -7.10
C VAL A 88 -11.46 20.38 -8.52
N VAL A 89 -10.80 21.48 -8.89
CA VAL A 89 -11.24 22.28 -10.04
C VAL A 89 -10.13 22.82 -10.94
N ASP A 90 -8.85 22.79 -10.53
CA ASP A 90 -7.79 23.30 -11.38
C ASP A 90 -7.25 22.24 -12.35
N ASP A 91 -6.52 22.68 -13.37
CA ASP A 91 -5.97 21.79 -14.39
C ASP A 91 -4.91 20.83 -13.82
N VAL A 92 -4.25 21.19 -12.72
CA VAL A 92 -3.30 20.34 -12.01
C VAL A 92 -4.04 19.21 -11.29
N ASP A 93 -5.11 19.54 -10.56
CA ASP A 93 -5.97 18.56 -9.89
C ASP A 93 -6.59 17.58 -10.89
N LEU A 94 -7.04 18.09 -12.04
CA LEU A 94 -7.61 17.27 -13.13
C LEU A 94 -6.54 16.38 -13.79
N ALA A 95 -5.32 16.89 -13.98
CA ALA A 95 -4.19 16.11 -14.49
C ALA A 95 -3.83 14.97 -13.52
N ILE A 96 -3.72 15.24 -12.23
CA ILE A 96 -3.47 14.23 -11.19
C ILE A 96 -4.59 13.18 -11.20
N THR A 97 -5.85 13.61 -11.26
CA THR A 97 -6.99 12.69 -11.30
C THR A 97 -6.99 11.84 -12.57
N SER A 98 -6.62 12.41 -13.72
CA SER A 98 -6.51 11.68 -14.99
C SER A 98 -5.36 10.66 -14.99
N GLN A 99 -4.27 10.93 -14.28
CA GLN A 99 -3.20 9.96 -14.03
C GLN A 99 -3.73 8.76 -13.24
N LEU A 100 -4.52 9.02 -12.20
CA LEU A 100 -5.16 7.97 -11.40
C LEU A 100 -6.24 7.19 -12.17
N SER A 101 -6.78 7.71 -13.27
CA SER A 101 -7.87 7.10 -14.05
C SER A 101 -7.44 6.46 -15.39
N LYS A 102 -6.17 6.54 -15.80
CA LYS A 102 -5.68 5.87 -17.01
C LYS A 102 -5.73 4.35 -16.87
N LYS A 103 -6.43 3.68 -17.78
CA LYS A 103 -6.65 2.21 -17.83
C LYS A 103 -5.41 1.40 -18.26
N SER A 104 -4.29 1.52 -17.59
CA SER A 104 -3.26 0.47 -17.62
C SER A 104 -3.28 -0.27 -16.27
N ILE A 105 -2.75 -1.48 -16.22
CA ILE A 105 -2.67 -2.25 -14.96
C ILE A 105 -2.09 -1.36 -13.86
N GLY A 106 -2.90 -0.97 -12.86
CA GLY A 106 -2.51 -0.09 -11.75
C GLY A 106 -2.79 1.42 -11.92
N SER A 107 -3.47 1.87 -12.97
CA SER A 107 -3.65 3.31 -13.25
C SER A 107 -4.81 4.01 -12.54
N CYS A 108 -5.80 3.28 -12.07
CA CYS A 108 -6.73 3.76 -11.06
C CYS A 108 -6.26 3.22 -9.73
N GLY A 109 -6.08 4.04 -8.71
CA GLY A 109 -5.81 3.54 -7.38
C GLY A 109 -6.79 2.41 -7.03
N GLU A 110 -6.39 1.16 -7.21
CA GLU A 110 -7.21 -0.02 -7.01
C GLU A 110 -6.98 -0.54 -5.59
N ALA A 111 -8.07 -0.68 -4.82
CA ALA A 111 -7.97 -1.31 -3.51
C ALA A 111 -7.71 -2.81 -3.71
N LYS A 112 -6.59 -3.28 -3.18
CA LYS A 112 -6.17 -4.68 -3.24
C LYS A 112 -5.74 -5.17 -1.87
N HIS A 113 -6.02 -6.44 -1.60
CA HIS A 113 -5.40 -7.13 -0.47
C HIS A 113 -4.03 -7.63 -0.91
N ILE A 114 -2.99 -7.11 -0.30
CA ILE A 114 -1.59 -7.35 -0.65
C ILE A 114 -0.76 -7.66 0.59
N ALA A 115 0.33 -8.40 0.42
CA ALA A 115 1.37 -8.46 1.43
C ALA A 115 2.44 -7.40 1.10
N VAL A 116 2.75 -6.56 2.10
CA VAL A 116 3.80 -5.57 2.02
C VAL A 116 4.95 -6.01 2.90
N MET A 117 6.15 -6.04 2.33
CA MET A 117 7.40 -6.42 2.99
C MET A 117 8.32 -5.21 3.05
N PHE A 118 8.89 -4.97 4.23
CA PHE A 118 10.07 -4.12 4.39
C PHE A 118 11.25 -4.99 4.83
N CYS A 119 12.42 -4.73 4.26
CA CYS A 119 13.67 -5.36 4.63
C CYS A 119 14.74 -4.29 4.78
N ASP A 120 15.43 -4.23 5.91
CA ASP A 120 16.44 -3.22 6.23
C ASP A 120 17.72 -3.86 6.76
N ILE A 121 18.90 -3.28 6.41
CA ILE A 121 20.21 -3.80 6.81
C ILE A 121 20.54 -3.34 8.23
N ARG A 122 20.85 -4.26 9.09
CA ARG A 122 21.23 -3.96 10.47
C ARG A 122 22.61 -3.30 10.56
N GLY A 123 22.66 -2.14 11.22
CA GLY A 123 23.92 -1.42 11.46
C GLY A 123 24.55 -0.78 10.22
N PHE A 124 23.79 -0.61 9.13
CA PHE A 124 24.31 -0.05 7.88
C PHE A 124 24.93 1.33 8.03
N THR A 125 24.36 2.22 8.83
CA THR A 125 24.91 3.57 9.09
C THR A 125 26.36 3.48 9.63
N ALA A 126 26.63 2.55 10.54
CA ALA A 126 27.98 2.33 11.08
C ALA A 126 28.91 1.75 10.01
N PHE A 127 28.41 0.83 9.18
CA PHE A 127 29.15 0.26 8.05
C PHE A 127 29.54 1.35 7.04
N ALA A 128 28.62 2.20 6.66
CA ALA A 128 28.85 3.24 5.64
C ALA A 128 29.79 4.36 6.11
N ARG A 129 29.77 4.68 7.42
CA ARG A 129 30.56 5.80 7.97
C ARG A 129 32.07 5.62 7.84
N VAL A 130 32.56 4.39 7.85
CA VAL A 130 34.00 4.08 7.90
C VAL A 130 34.58 3.56 6.57
N ARG A 131 33.76 3.60 5.49
CA ARG A 131 34.13 3.07 4.16
C ARG A 131 34.01 4.12 3.08
N SER A 132 34.68 3.87 1.96
CA SER A 132 34.54 4.76 0.79
C SER A 132 33.11 4.67 0.23
N PRO A 133 32.55 5.78 -0.32
CA PRO A 133 31.23 5.75 -0.95
C PRO A 133 31.11 4.70 -2.08
N TYR A 134 32.20 4.42 -2.79
CA TYR A 134 32.23 3.41 -3.86
C TYR A 134 32.07 1.99 -3.31
N ASP A 135 32.73 1.66 -2.20
CA ASP A 135 32.61 0.35 -1.56
C ASP A 135 31.22 0.16 -0.97
N VAL A 136 30.65 1.21 -0.36
CA VAL A 136 29.28 1.21 0.15
C VAL A 136 28.28 0.95 -0.98
N MET A 137 28.42 1.66 -2.11
CA MET A 137 27.56 1.49 -3.28
C MET A 137 27.69 0.08 -3.87
N PHE A 138 28.90 -0.45 -3.97
CA PHE A 138 29.12 -1.81 -4.47
C PHE A 138 28.48 -2.86 -3.56
N ALA A 139 28.66 -2.76 -2.25
CA ALA A 139 28.09 -3.68 -1.27
C ALA A 139 26.55 -3.64 -1.29
N LEU A 140 25.94 -2.44 -1.36
CA LEU A 140 24.50 -2.27 -1.50
C LEU A 140 23.95 -2.88 -2.79
N ASN A 141 24.57 -2.58 -3.94
CA ASN A 141 24.12 -3.12 -5.22
C ASN A 141 24.21 -4.65 -5.25
N ARG A 142 25.26 -5.23 -4.67
CA ARG A 142 25.39 -6.68 -4.51
C ARG A 142 24.27 -7.25 -3.66
N HIS A 143 23.97 -6.63 -2.52
CA HIS A 143 22.87 -7.01 -1.64
C HIS A 143 21.54 -6.95 -2.38
N PHE A 144 21.20 -5.82 -3.00
CA PHE A 144 19.94 -5.64 -3.73
C PHE A 144 19.80 -6.58 -4.91
N TYR A 145 20.87 -6.91 -5.60
CA TYR A 145 20.84 -7.89 -6.67
C TYR A 145 20.38 -9.27 -6.21
N HIS A 146 20.91 -9.74 -5.07
CA HIS A 146 20.56 -11.06 -4.53
C HIS A 146 19.16 -11.11 -3.97
N ILE A 147 18.79 -10.17 -3.09
CA ILE A 147 17.44 -10.15 -2.50
C ILE A 147 16.38 -9.84 -3.53
N GLY A 148 16.68 -8.98 -4.51
CA GLY A 148 15.76 -8.62 -5.59
C GLY A 148 15.35 -9.83 -6.42
N LYS A 149 16.32 -10.66 -6.80
CA LYS A 149 16.04 -11.92 -7.52
C LYS A 149 15.12 -12.86 -6.73
N ILE A 150 15.29 -12.94 -5.41
CA ILE A 150 14.47 -13.79 -4.55
C ILE A 150 13.04 -13.24 -4.47
N ILE A 151 12.89 -11.92 -4.30
CA ILE A 151 11.58 -11.26 -4.29
C ILE A 151 10.84 -11.55 -5.60
N GLU A 152 11.48 -11.32 -6.75
CA GLU A 152 10.89 -11.53 -8.07
C GLU A 152 10.56 -13.01 -8.33
N ALA A 153 11.44 -13.94 -7.98
CA ALA A 153 11.22 -15.38 -8.15
C ALA A 153 10.01 -15.88 -7.33
N ASN A 154 9.72 -15.22 -6.20
CA ASN A 154 8.52 -15.46 -5.40
C ASN A 154 7.30 -14.61 -5.84
N GLY A 155 7.39 -13.90 -6.97
CA GLY A 155 6.31 -13.08 -7.54
C GLY A 155 6.04 -11.81 -6.77
N GLY A 156 7.01 -11.32 -6.03
CA GLY A 156 7.02 -9.99 -5.45
C GLY A 156 7.43 -8.92 -6.48
N TYR A 157 6.99 -7.72 -6.24
CA TYR A 157 7.36 -6.52 -6.98
C TYR A 157 8.15 -5.60 -6.05
N ILE A 158 9.36 -5.19 -6.44
CA ILE A 158 10.15 -4.20 -5.70
C ILE A 158 9.55 -2.83 -5.99
N ASP A 159 8.92 -2.25 -4.99
CA ASP A 159 8.29 -0.94 -5.11
C ASP A 159 9.33 0.18 -5.10
N LYS A 160 10.18 0.20 -4.11
CA LYS A 160 11.26 1.19 -3.97
C LYS A 160 12.38 0.72 -3.06
N ILE A 161 13.54 1.35 -3.26
CA ILE A 161 14.69 1.27 -2.38
C ILE A 161 14.78 2.59 -1.62
N ILE A 162 14.90 2.54 -0.30
CA ILE A 162 14.95 3.70 0.60
C ILE A 162 16.23 3.60 1.44
N GLY A 163 17.32 4.19 0.92
CA GLY A 163 18.63 4.01 1.54
C GLY A 163 19.12 2.57 1.42
N ASP A 164 19.20 1.88 2.54
CA ASP A 164 19.56 0.46 2.66
C ASP A 164 18.33 -0.47 2.82
N ALA A 165 17.14 0.11 2.87
CA ALA A 165 15.89 -0.63 2.97
C ALA A 165 15.26 -0.90 1.59
N VAL A 166 14.53 -2.02 1.48
CA VAL A 166 13.70 -2.38 0.32
C VAL A 166 12.26 -2.51 0.77
N MET A 167 11.36 -1.91 0.00
CA MET A 167 9.93 -2.17 0.07
C MET A 167 9.53 -3.07 -1.09
N ALA A 168 8.86 -4.18 -0.81
CA ALA A 168 8.32 -5.09 -1.81
C ALA A 168 6.84 -5.39 -1.57
N ILE A 169 6.11 -5.66 -2.66
CA ILE A 169 4.67 -5.92 -2.67
C ILE A 169 4.41 -7.28 -3.31
N PHE A 170 3.57 -8.10 -2.69
CA PHE A 170 3.12 -9.37 -3.22
C PHE A 170 1.60 -9.35 -3.40
N GLY A 171 1.12 -9.90 -4.53
CA GLY A 171 -0.32 -9.96 -4.83
C GLY A 171 -0.80 -8.96 -5.88
N LEU A 172 0.09 -8.23 -6.56
CA LEU A 172 -0.30 -7.27 -7.61
C LEU A 172 -0.92 -7.94 -8.85
N GLY A 173 -0.39 -9.09 -9.25
CA GLY A 173 -0.72 -9.77 -10.51
C GLY A 173 -1.82 -10.83 -10.40
N GLY A 174 -2.65 -10.84 -9.36
CA GLY A 174 -3.67 -11.88 -9.17
C GLY A 174 -3.10 -13.29 -8.90
N GLN A 175 -1.82 -13.38 -8.59
CA GLN A 175 -1.16 -14.65 -8.28
C GLN A 175 -1.72 -15.23 -6.98
N SER A 176 -2.07 -16.52 -7.03
CA SER A 176 -2.54 -17.24 -5.84
C SER A 176 -1.47 -17.27 -4.75
N ASN A 177 -1.91 -17.20 -3.49
CA ASN A 177 -1.10 -17.40 -2.29
C ASN A 177 -0.01 -16.34 -2.06
N ALA A 178 -0.30 -15.06 -2.35
CA ALA A 178 0.60 -13.94 -2.05
C ALA A 178 1.07 -13.89 -0.58
N PRO A 179 0.22 -14.19 0.44
CA PRO A 179 0.64 -14.28 1.83
C PRO A 179 1.80 -15.24 2.05
N PHE A 180 1.67 -16.49 1.64
CA PHE A 180 2.74 -17.47 1.83
C PHE A 180 3.99 -17.17 1.00
N ARG A 181 3.83 -16.70 -0.24
CA ARG A 181 4.97 -16.33 -1.11
C ARG A 181 5.81 -15.21 -0.53
N SER A 182 5.19 -14.24 0.16
CA SER A 182 5.92 -13.18 0.85
C SER A 182 6.78 -13.71 2.00
N VAL A 183 6.25 -14.63 2.81
CA VAL A 183 6.99 -15.25 3.91
C VAL A 183 8.09 -16.17 3.38
N LYS A 184 7.80 -16.94 2.31
CA LYS A 184 8.80 -17.79 1.65
C LYS A 184 9.96 -16.95 1.12
N ALA A 185 9.69 -15.85 0.43
CA ALA A 185 10.72 -14.92 -0.03
C ALA A 185 11.57 -14.40 1.12
N ALA A 186 10.95 -14.00 2.24
CA ALA A 186 11.68 -13.52 3.42
C ALA A 186 12.63 -14.58 3.99
N MET A 187 12.19 -15.85 4.09
CA MET A 187 13.04 -16.94 4.56
C MET A 187 14.22 -17.19 3.62
N GLU A 188 13.98 -17.25 2.30
CA GLU A 188 15.04 -17.39 1.31
C GLU A 188 16.01 -16.20 1.31
N MET A 189 15.53 -14.98 1.56
CA MET A 189 16.37 -13.79 1.72
C MET A 189 17.26 -13.90 2.94
N LEU A 190 16.75 -14.37 4.08
CA LEU A 190 17.56 -14.60 5.29
C LEU A 190 18.66 -15.64 5.05
N ASP A 191 18.35 -16.74 4.36
CA ASP A 191 19.32 -17.77 4.00
C ASP A 191 20.40 -17.22 3.07
N GLU A 192 20.01 -16.43 2.07
CA GLU A 192 20.96 -15.83 1.12
C GLU A 192 21.86 -14.79 1.80
N VAL A 193 21.32 -13.93 2.67
CA VAL A 193 22.12 -12.98 3.46
C VAL A 193 23.12 -13.71 4.33
N ASN A 194 22.72 -14.80 5.01
CA ASN A 194 23.64 -15.63 5.80
C ASN A 194 24.72 -16.26 4.93
N ARG A 195 24.40 -16.74 3.71
CA ARG A 195 25.35 -17.31 2.76
C ARG A 195 26.41 -16.29 2.31
N LEU A 196 25.98 -15.05 2.07
CA LEU A 196 26.87 -13.97 1.64
C LEU A 196 27.73 -13.39 2.76
N LYS A 197 27.34 -13.61 4.02
CA LYS A 197 27.95 -12.98 5.19
C LYS A 197 29.45 -13.25 5.29
N SER A 198 29.86 -14.49 5.13
CA SER A 198 31.28 -14.87 5.23
C SER A 198 32.16 -14.19 4.16
N SER A 199 31.67 -14.06 2.93
CA SER A 199 32.41 -13.37 1.86
C SER A 199 32.53 -11.87 2.14
N MET A 200 31.50 -11.25 2.69
CA MET A 200 31.52 -9.84 3.08
C MET A 200 32.41 -9.60 4.30
N GLU A 201 32.48 -10.53 5.26
CA GLU A 201 33.38 -10.46 6.39
C GLU A 201 34.84 -10.49 5.95
N VAL A 202 35.18 -11.31 4.96
CA VAL A 202 36.54 -11.34 4.38
C VAL A 202 36.87 -10.05 3.64
N GLU A 203 35.93 -9.51 2.87
CA GLU A 203 36.13 -8.35 2.01
C GLU A 203 36.06 -7.02 2.77
N TYR A 204 35.12 -6.91 3.74
CA TYR A 204 34.83 -5.66 4.45
C TYR A 204 35.01 -5.75 5.98
N GLY A 205 35.44 -6.88 6.52
CA GLY A 205 35.57 -7.10 7.97
C GLY A 205 34.22 -7.20 8.71
N GLN A 206 33.11 -7.12 7.98
CA GLN A 206 31.73 -7.16 8.53
C GLN A 206 30.75 -7.64 7.48
N GLY A 207 29.93 -8.64 7.83
CA GLY A 207 28.80 -9.08 7.03
C GLY A 207 27.51 -8.29 7.35
N PHE A 208 26.51 -8.40 6.46
CA PHE A 208 25.18 -7.86 6.71
C PHE A 208 24.32 -8.85 7.49
N ASP A 209 23.49 -8.30 8.36
CA ASP A 209 22.28 -8.91 8.90
C ASP A 209 21.10 -8.04 8.52
N VAL A 210 19.92 -8.61 8.39
CA VAL A 210 18.70 -7.87 8.01
C VAL A 210 17.58 -8.09 9.00
N GLY A 211 16.67 -7.09 9.08
CA GLY A 211 15.35 -7.20 9.67
C GLY A 211 14.30 -7.19 8.58
N ILE A 212 13.31 -8.08 8.67
CA ILE A 212 12.22 -8.16 7.71
C ILE A 212 10.90 -8.07 8.45
N GLY A 213 10.03 -7.16 8.01
CA GLY A 213 8.66 -6.99 8.52
C GLY A 213 7.65 -7.18 7.41
N ILE A 214 6.61 -8.00 7.66
CA ILE A 214 5.57 -8.25 6.65
C ILE A 214 4.20 -8.06 7.27
N HIS A 215 3.34 -7.33 6.56
CA HIS A 215 1.92 -7.20 6.88
C HIS A 215 1.06 -7.51 5.66
N TYR A 216 -0.11 -8.10 5.89
CA TYR A 216 -1.11 -8.36 4.87
C TYR A 216 -2.38 -7.58 5.17
N GLY A 217 -2.88 -6.82 4.21
CA GLY A 217 -4.09 -6.02 4.36
C GLY A 217 -4.49 -5.29 3.08
N GLU A 218 -5.56 -4.52 3.17
CA GLU A 218 -6.01 -3.68 2.07
C GLU A 218 -5.11 -2.45 1.92
N ALA A 219 -4.72 -2.17 0.68
CA ALA A 219 -4.02 -0.95 0.30
C ALA A 219 -4.48 -0.48 -1.09
N VAL A 220 -4.35 0.80 -1.36
CA VAL A 220 -4.60 1.34 -2.70
C VAL A 220 -3.31 1.25 -3.50
N VAL A 221 -3.35 0.51 -4.59
CA VAL A 221 -2.23 0.36 -5.53
C VAL A 221 -2.48 1.23 -6.75
N GLY A 222 -1.53 2.06 -7.12
CA GLY A 222 -1.69 2.97 -8.26
C GLY A 222 -0.39 3.68 -8.63
N MET A 223 -0.44 4.41 -9.74
CA MET A 223 0.66 5.25 -10.18
C MET A 223 0.73 6.54 -9.35
N VAL A 224 1.88 6.84 -8.79
CA VAL A 224 2.13 8.03 -7.98
C VAL A 224 3.41 8.71 -8.44
N GLY A 225 3.37 10.01 -8.59
CA GLY A 225 4.52 10.83 -8.96
C GLY A 225 4.15 11.96 -9.92
N PRO A 226 5.08 12.87 -10.21
CA PRO A 226 4.89 13.89 -11.22
C PRO A 226 4.86 13.26 -12.63
N PRO A 227 4.24 13.93 -13.63
CA PRO A 227 4.27 13.47 -15.01
C PRO A 227 5.69 13.07 -15.46
N ALA A 228 5.82 11.96 -16.18
CA ALA A 228 7.07 11.34 -16.64
C ALA A 228 7.97 10.71 -15.54
N ARG A 229 7.58 10.74 -14.27
CA ARG A 229 8.27 10.04 -13.17
C ARG A 229 7.28 9.31 -12.25
N GLU A 230 6.19 8.87 -12.82
CA GLU A 230 5.21 8.05 -12.12
C GLU A 230 5.78 6.66 -11.83
N SER A 231 5.55 6.15 -10.63
CA SER A 231 5.89 4.77 -10.26
C SER A 231 4.66 4.08 -9.67
N LEU A 232 4.50 2.80 -9.99
CA LEU A 232 3.49 1.97 -9.35
C LEU A 232 3.88 1.79 -7.88
N THR A 233 2.97 2.10 -6.97
CA THR A 233 3.20 1.94 -5.53
C THR A 233 1.91 1.61 -4.79
N ALA A 234 2.03 1.15 -3.56
CA ALA A 234 0.93 0.96 -2.64
C ALA A 234 0.89 2.08 -1.59
N ILE A 235 -0.31 2.55 -1.26
CA ILE A 235 -0.56 3.54 -0.22
C ILE A 235 -1.67 3.03 0.69
N GLY A 236 -1.50 3.20 1.99
CA GLY A 236 -2.47 2.83 3.01
C GLY A 236 -1.81 2.48 4.34
N ASP A 237 -2.64 2.20 5.35
CA ASP A 237 -2.15 1.83 6.68
C ASP A 237 -1.37 0.50 6.65
N THR A 238 -1.74 -0.41 5.74
CA THR A 238 -1.02 -1.66 5.46
C THR A 238 0.47 -1.44 5.22
N VAL A 239 0.84 -0.39 4.47
CA VAL A 239 2.25 -0.05 4.20
C VAL A 239 2.94 0.45 5.46
N ASN A 240 2.27 1.33 6.21
CA ASN A 240 2.80 1.89 7.45
C ASN A 240 3.01 0.82 8.51
N ILE A 241 2.06 -0.12 8.65
CA ILE A 241 2.16 -1.23 9.60
C ILE A 241 3.34 -2.13 9.24
N ALA A 242 3.51 -2.51 7.96
CA ALA A 242 4.63 -3.34 7.52
C ALA A 242 6.00 -2.72 7.87
N SER A 243 6.17 -1.42 7.63
CA SER A 243 7.38 -0.68 7.99
C SER A 243 7.65 -0.68 9.50
N ARG A 244 6.59 -0.50 10.32
CA ARG A 244 6.70 -0.53 11.78
C ARG A 244 7.02 -1.93 12.32
N ILE A 245 6.51 -2.98 11.68
CA ILE A 245 6.83 -4.37 12.01
C ILE A 245 8.31 -4.65 11.71
N GLU A 246 8.84 -4.14 10.58
CA GLU A 246 10.26 -4.25 10.31
C GLU A 246 11.08 -3.59 11.43
N ALA A 247 10.77 -2.34 11.78
CA ALA A 247 11.48 -1.62 12.84
C ALA A 247 11.40 -2.33 14.21
N ALA A 248 10.27 -2.99 14.51
CA ALA A 248 10.06 -3.74 15.75
C ALA A 248 11.01 -4.95 15.91
N ASN A 249 11.55 -5.52 14.82
CA ASN A 249 12.56 -6.57 14.90
C ASN A 249 13.79 -6.16 15.73
N LYS A 250 14.15 -4.86 15.72
CA LYS A 250 15.32 -4.38 16.49
C LYS A 250 15.06 -4.46 18.00
N GLU A 251 13.88 -4.08 18.44
CA GLU A 251 13.48 -4.13 19.85
C GLU A 251 13.25 -5.58 20.30
N ALA A 252 12.61 -6.38 19.43
CA ALA A 252 12.33 -7.79 19.68
C ALA A 252 13.56 -8.71 19.55
N ASN A 253 14.68 -8.21 19.03
CA ASN A 253 15.88 -8.99 18.68
C ASN A 253 15.56 -10.19 17.77
N THR A 254 14.72 -9.97 16.77
CA THR A 254 14.29 -10.96 15.78
C THR A 254 14.78 -10.57 14.38
N LYS A 255 14.67 -11.48 13.40
CA LYS A 255 15.04 -11.22 12.00
C LYS A 255 13.82 -11.12 11.08
N LEU A 256 12.74 -11.83 11.40
CA LEU A 256 11.51 -11.84 10.61
C LEU A 256 10.31 -11.79 11.53
N LEU A 257 9.56 -10.70 11.45
CA LEU A 257 8.28 -10.53 12.12
C LEU A 257 7.16 -10.39 11.10
N ILE A 258 6.03 -11.01 11.37
CA ILE A 258 4.82 -10.86 10.59
C ILE A 258 3.64 -10.47 11.49
N SER A 259 2.66 -9.80 10.91
CA SER A 259 1.43 -9.45 11.62
C SER A 259 0.55 -10.68 11.88
N SER A 260 -0.37 -10.57 12.86
CA SER A 260 -1.38 -11.60 13.15
C SER A 260 -2.27 -11.89 11.95
N GLU A 261 -2.64 -10.88 11.17
CA GLU A 261 -3.46 -11.02 9.98
C GLU A 261 -2.77 -11.88 8.91
N LEU A 262 -1.47 -11.70 8.73
CA LEU A 262 -0.69 -12.53 7.82
C LEU A 262 -0.49 -13.94 8.39
N TYR A 263 -0.19 -14.03 9.69
CA TYR A 263 0.03 -15.31 10.35
C TYR A 263 -1.17 -16.24 10.23
N GLU A 264 -2.38 -15.76 10.44
CA GLU A 264 -3.60 -16.56 10.32
C GLU A 264 -3.77 -17.20 8.93
N LEU A 265 -3.29 -16.55 7.89
CA LEU A 265 -3.34 -17.05 6.52
C LEU A 265 -2.28 -18.09 6.21
N VAL A 266 -1.16 -18.09 6.94
CA VAL A 266 0.02 -18.94 6.61
C VAL A 266 0.41 -19.92 7.74
N LYS A 267 -0.33 -19.97 8.84
CA LYS A 267 0.03 -20.74 10.05
C LYS A 267 0.22 -22.22 9.83
N GLN A 268 -0.38 -22.79 8.79
CA GLN A 268 -0.21 -24.20 8.43
C GLN A 268 1.11 -24.48 7.72
N GLU A 269 1.67 -23.48 7.03
CA GLU A 269 2.85 -23.58 6.20
C GLU A 269 4.14 -23.12 6.91
N VAL A 270 4.01 -22.38 8.03
CA VAL A 270 5.16 -21.77 8.71
C VAL A 270 5.43 -22.36 10.09
N ILE A 271 6.67 -22.23 10.55
CA ILE A 271 7.08 -22.52 11.92
C ILE A 271 7.21 -21.16 12.62
N ALA A 272 6.27 -20.88 13.51
CA ALA A 272 6.33 -19.70 14.34
C ALA A 272 7.17 -19.96 15.61
N GLY A 273 7.95 -18.96 15.98
CA GLY A 273 8.60 -18.87 17.29
C GLY A 273 7.68 -18.20 18.31
N ASN A 274 8.22 -17.20 19.01
CA ASN A 274 7.46 -16.46 20.01
C ASN A 274 6.45 -15.49 19.36
N SER A 275 5.30 -15.33 20.01
CA SER A 275 4.41 -14.19 19.73
C SER A 275 4.80 -13.03 20.65
N ILE A 276 4.83 -11.83 20.08
CA ILE A 276 5.26 -10.61 20.76
C ILE A 276 4.15 -9.60 20.64
N CYS A 277 3.71 -9.04 21.79
CA CYS A 277 2.71 -7.99 21.82
C CYS A 277 3.42 -6.64 21.96
N LEU A 278 3.41 -5.83 20.89
CA LEU A 278 4.07 -4.54 20.86
C LEU A 278 3.11 -3.43 20.44
N LYS A 279 3.25 -2.27 21.06
CA LYS A 279 2.60 -1.06 20.62
C LYS A 279 3.47 -0.41 19.53
N LEU A 280 3.05 -0.55 18.28
CA LEU A 280 3.77 0.06 17.16
C LEU A 280 3.63 1.60 17.21
N PRO A 281 4.69 2.36 16.92
CA PRO A 281 4.62 3.83 16.93
C PRO A 281 3.47 4.37 16.06
N GLY A 282 2.65 5.28 16.61
CA GLY A 282 1.52 5.88 15.91
C GLY A 282 0.32 4.96 15.68
N THR A 283 0.23 3.82 16.39
CA THR A 283 -1.01 3.03 16.49
C THR A 283 -1.68 3.25 17.86
N ALA A 284 -3.01 3.18 17.88
CA ALA A 284 -3.77 3.33 19.13
C ALA A 284 -3.59 2.10 20.03
N GLU A 285 -3.52 0.90 19.44
CA GLU A 285 -3.53 -0.38 20.15
C GLU A 285 -2.23 -1.16 19.94
N ALA A 286 -1.91 -2.03 20.90
CA ALA A 286 -0.85 -3.01 20.77
C ALA A 286 -1.25 -4.10 19.77
N ARG A 287 -0.29 -4.57 18.97
CA ARG A 287 -0.49 -5.63 18.00
C ARG A 287 0.30 -6.87 18.37
N ILE A 288 -0.28 -8.03 18.08
CA ILE A 288 0.41 -9.31 18.20
C ILE A 288 1.19 -9.54 16.90
N LEU A 289 2.48 -9.75 17.03
CA LEU A 289 3.41 -10.08 15.95
C LEU A 289 3.96 -11.48 16.19
N TYR A 290 4.25 -12.19 15.12
CA TYR A 290 4.80 -13.55 15.17
C TYR A 290 6.18 -13.58 14.54
N GLU A 291 7.15 -14.11 15.28
CA GLU A 291 8.45 -14.43 14.74
C GLU A 291 8.33 -15.71 13.89
N ILE A 292 8.87 -15.67 12.67
CA ILE A 292 8.91 -16.84 11.80
C ILE A 292 10.34 -17.37 11.73
N SER A 293 10.50 -18.64 12.10
CA SER A 293 11.79 -19.34 12.15
C SER A 293 11.97 -20.37 11.03
N GLY A 294 10.91 -20.69 10.28
CA GLY A 294 11.02 -21.66 9.21
C GLY A 294 9.72 -21.87 8.44
N ILE A 295 9.82 -22.64 7.37
CA ILE A 295 8.70 -23.13 6.57
C ILE A 295 8.55 -24.62 6.81
N ARG A 296 7.30 -25.08 7.04
CA ARG A 296 6.99 -26.49 7.18
C ARG A 296 7.17 -27.18 5.83
N LYS A 297 7.91 -28.28 5.81
CA LYS A 297 7.90 -29.19 4.65
C LYS A 297 6.54 -29.85 4.61
N LEU A 298 5.71 -29.52 3.62
CA LEU A 298 4.52 -30.31 3.33
C LEU A 298 4.98 -31.73 2.97
N THR A 299 4.81 -32.66 3.90
CA THR A 299 4.91 -34.07 3.57
C THR A 299 3.66 -34.36 2.73
N LEU A 300 3.81 -34.46 1.41
CA LEU A 300 2.79 -35.09 0.58
C LEU A 300 2.53 -36.46 1.20
N ALA A 301 1.37 -36.65 1.81
CA ALA A 301 0.88 -37.98 2.10
C ALA A 301 0.86 -38.69 0.75
N ARG A 302 1.77 -39.64 0.56
CA ARG A 302 1.64 -40.64 -0.51
C ARG A 302 0.37 -41.42 -0.12
N ASP A 303 -0.66 -41.22 -0.88
CA ASP A 303 -1.79 -42.13 -0.87
C ASP A 303 -1.23 -43.53 -1.04
N ALA A 304 -1.28 -44.32 0.02
CA ALA A 304 -1.02 -45.74 -0.03
C ALA A 304 -2.31 -46.36 -0.57
N GLU A 305 -2.18 -46.95 -1.75
CA GLU A 305 -3.14 -47.91 -2.31
C GLU A 305 -3.42 -49.05 -1.34
#